data_5bdaa085760d074ab9c063cb966c23bd
#
_entry.id   5bdaa085760d074ab9c063cb966c23bd
#
_cell.length_a   1.000
_cell.length_b   1.000
_cell.length_c   1.000
_cell.angle_alpha   90.00
_cell.angle_beta   90.00
_cell.angle_gamma   90.00
#
_symmetry.space_group_name_H-M   'P 1'
#
loop_
_entity.id
_entity.type
_entity.pdbx_description
1 polymer ?
#
loop_
_entity_poly.entity_id
_entity_poly.type
_entity_poly.pdbx_seq_one_letter_code
_entity_poly.pdbx_strand_id
1 'polypeptide(L)'
;RVPMSSTEDIMKAVLEAQNDYASYGITTMQEGMVVPLLADLLAYMAHSGMMKIDYIAYVDIREREKIFEKLQGCINEYKNHFKIGGFKTFLDGSPQGRTAYMRTDYQGEEGYRAYPVMSGEELEGLIEIALKENMQILAHCNGDAAVAQYLEQYKKAKENLNTDND
;
A
#
# COMPACT_ATOMS: atom_id res chain seq x y z
N ARG A 1 10.42 0.48 26.95
CA ARG A 1 9.58 -0.33 26.03
C ARG A 1 8.15 0.16 26.19
N VAL A 2 7.51 0.55 25.10
CA VAL A 2 6.07 0.78 25.09
C VAL A 2 5.39 -0.60 25.24
N PRO A 3 4.45 -0.79 26.20
CA PRO A 3 3.72 -2.04 26.29
C PRO A 3 2.96 -2.32 24.99
N MET A 4 2.94 -3.58 24.55
CA MET A 4 2.05 -3.99 23.46
C MET A 4 0.60 -3.94 23.97
N SER A 5 -0.28 -3.30 23.20
CA SER A 5 -1.70 -3.29 23.51
C SER A 5 -2.29 -4.70 23.41
N SER A 6 -3.25 -5.02 24.27
CA SER A 6 -3.98 -6.28 24.18
C SER A 6 -4.84 -6.30 22.89
N THR A 7 -5.22 -7.49 22.43
CA THR A 7 -6.14 -7.61 21.28
C THR A 7 -7.46 -6.90 21.56
N GLU A 8 -7.96 -6.93 22.78
CA GLU A 8 -9.18 -6.23 23.20
C GLU A 8 -9.04 -4.72 23.08
N ASP A 9 -7.91 -4.15 23.53
CA ASP A 9 -7.62 -2.71 23.39
C ASP A 9 -7.55 -2.28 21.92
N ILE A 10 -6.93 -3.11 21.07
CA ILE A 10 -6.85 -2.85 19.63
C ILE A 10 -8.25 -2.86 19.00
N MET A 11 -9.08 -3.85 19.32
CA MET A 11 -10.44 -3.93 18.82
C MET A 11 -11.30 -2.75 19.26
N LYS A 12 -11.18 -2.34 20.52
CA LYS A 12 -11.84 -1.15 21.03
C LYS A 12 -11.40 0.12 20.27
N ALA A 13 -10.10 0.29 20.09
CA ALA A 13 -9.55 1.43 19.32
C ALA A 13 -10.06 1.45 17.88
N VAL A 14 -10.15 0.30 17.20
CA VAL A 14 -10.71 0.19 15.85
C VAL A 14 -12.18 0.61 15.80
N LEU A 15 -12.99 0.22 16.79
CA LEU A 15 -14.39 0.63 16.86
C LEU A 15 -14.56 2.12 17.14
N GLU A 16 -13.75 2.67 18.05
CA GLU A 16 -13.72 4.10 18.34
C GLU A 16 -13.31 4.92 17.12
N ALA A 17 -12.25 4.52 16.43
CA ALA A 17 -11.79 5.18 15.21
C ALA A 17 -12.87 5.21 14.12
N GLN A 18 -13.61 4.12 13.91
CA GLN A 18 -14.73 4.09 12.96
C GLN A 18 -15.85 5.06 13.35
N ASN A 19 -16.16 5.17 14.64
CA ASN A 19 -17.17 6.13 15.11
C ASN A 19 -16.69 7.57 14.87
N ASP A 20 -15.41 7.85 15.09
CA ASP A 20 -14.83 9.17 14.83
C ASP A 20 -14.91 9.50 13.34
N TYR A 21 -14.48 8.61 12.44
CA TYR A 21 -14.61 8.80 11.01
C TYR A 21 -16.07 9.04 10.59
N ALA A 22 -16.98 8.21 11.05
CA ALA A 22 -18.40 8.32 10.74
C ALA A 22 -19.02 9.64 11.26
N SER A 23 -18.55 10.17 12.39
CA SER A 23 -19.01 11.46 12.92
C SER A 23 -18.71 12.65 12.02
N TYR A 24 -17.67 12.52 11.17
CA TYR A 24 -17.32 13.50 10.13
C TYR A 24 -17.91 13.17 8.75
N GLY A 25 -18.80 12.18 8.66
CA GLY A 25 -19.40 11.75 7.40
C GLY A 25 -18.48 10.90 6.51
N ILE A 26 -17.37 10.40 7.05
CA ILE A 26 -16.44 9.51 6.32
C ILE A 26 -17.01 8.09 6.36
N THR A 27 -17.32 7.54 5.22
CA THR A 27 -17.91 6.21 5.06
C THR A 27 -16.94 5.15 4.52
N THR A 28 -15.75 5.59 4.10
CA THR A 28 -14.70 4.70 3.57
C THR A 28 -13.36 5.14 4.13
N MET A 29 -12.61 4.22 4.70
CA MET A 29 -11.24 4.43 5.14
C MET A 29 -10.27 3.51 4.40
N GLN A 30 -9.00 3.90 4.36
CA GLN A 30 -7.97 3.18 3.63
C GLN A 30 -6.79 2.81 4.54
N GLU A 31 -6.35 1.55 4.47
CA GLU A 31 -5.04 1.14 4.98
C GLU A 31 -4.02 1.18 3.85
N GLY A 32 -3.04 2.06 4.00
CA GLY A 32 -2.08 2.37 2.94
C GLY A 32 -1.03 1.29 2.69
N MET A 33 -0.74 0.41 3.66
CA MET A 33 0.24 -0.67 3.49
C MET A 33 0.06 -1.80 4.50
N VAL A 34 -0.67 -2.81 4.12
CA VAL A 34 -0.81 -4.02 4.92
C VAL A 34 0.43 -4.90 4.78
N VAL A 35 1.01 -5.27 5.91
CA VAL A 35 2.10 -6.24 6.03
C VAL A 35 1.59 -7.55 6.66
N PRO A 36 2.29 -8.70 6.53
CA PRO A 36 1.83 -9.98 7.04
C PRO A 36 1.46 -9.99 8.53
N LEU A 37 2.14 -9.16 9.34
CA LEU A 37 1.86 -9.03 10.77
C LEU A 37 0.42 -8.55 11.07
N LEU A 38 -0.17 -7.75 10.19
CA LEU A 38 -1.53 -7.23 10.33
C LEU A 38 -2.59 -8.14 9.72
N ALA A 39 -2.20 -9.13 8.93
CA ALA A 39 -3.13 -9.94 8.15
C ALA A 39 -4.12 -10.73 9.01
N ASP A 40 -3.68 -11.26 10.16
CA ASP A 40 -4.55 -12.00 11.08
C ASP A 40 -5.61 -11.10 11.73
N LEU A 41 -5.22 -9.89 12.14
CA LEU A 41 -6.14 -8.89 12.68
C LEU A 41 -7.17 -8.49 11.64
N LEU A 42 -6.74 -8.20 10.42
CA LEU A 42 -7.62 -7.78 9.32
C LEU A 42 -8.55 -8.92 8.89
N ALA A 43 -8.07 -10.16 8.89
CA ALA A 43 -8.91 -11.34 8.63
C ALA A 43 -10.00 -11.48 9.71
N TYR A 44 -9.65 -11.29 10.97
CA TYR A 44 -10.64 -11.27 12.04
C TYR A 44 -11.67 -10.15 11.84
N MET A 45 -11.23 -8.93 11.54
CA MET A 45 -12.12 -7.78 11.28
C MET A 45 -13.08 -8.06 10.11
N ALA A 46 -12.56 -8.59 9.01
CA ALA A 46 -13.34 -8.92 7.82
C ALA A 46 -14.42 -10.00 8.08
N HIS A 47 -14.13 -10.96 8.98
CA HIS A 47 -15.04 -12.09 9.26
C HIS A 47 -16.01 -11.83 10.42
N SER A 48 -15.64 -10.98 11.38
CA SER A 48 -16.45 -10.73 12.58
C SER A 48 -17.67 -9.83 12.35
N GLY A 49 -17.72 -9.12 11.21
CA GLY A 49 -18.77 -8.11 10.96
C GLY A 49 -18.66 -6.87 11.85
N MET A 50 -17.50 -6.61 12.46
CA MET A 50 -17.29 -5.45 13.33
C MET A 50 -17.10 -4.13 12.57
N MET A 51 -16.89 -4.21 11.26
CA MET A 51 -16.73 -3.01 10.44
C MET A 51 -18.08 -2.33 10.20
N LYS A 52 -18.15 -1.03 10.43
CA LYS A 52 -19.33 -0.17 10.26
C LYS A 52 -19.23 0.73 9.03
N ILE A 53 -18.00 1.01 8.60
CA ILE A 53 -17.69 1.78 7.40
C ILE A 53 -16.79 0.93 6.51
N ASP A 54 -16.74 1.24 5.24
CA ASP A 54 -15.92 0.50 4.29
C ASP A 54 -14.44 0.67 4.60
N TYR A 55 -13.71 -0.44 4.54
CA TYR A 55 -12.26 -0.50 4.76
C TYR A 55 -11.59 -1.09 3.52
N ILE A 56 -10.78 -0.29 2.85
CA ILE A 56 -10.03 -0.70 1.67
C ILE A 56 -8.56 -0.85 2.05
N ALA A 57 -8.05 -2.07 1.96
CA ALA A 57 -6.66 -2.40 2.26
C ALA A 57 -5.82 -2.45 0.99
N TYR A 58 -4.63 -1.83 1.03
CA TYR A 58 -3.58 -1.98 0.02
C TYR A 58 -2.43 -2.77 0.63
N VAL A 59 -2.11 -3.93 0.04
CA VAL A 59 -1.14 -4.86 0.61
C VAL A 59 0.25 -4.65 0.03
N ASP A 60 1.30 -4.86 0.83
CA ASP A 60 2.67 -4.87 0.31
C ASP A 60 2.75 -5.93 -0.80
N ILE A 61 2.99 -5.50 -2.02
CA ILE A 61 2.99 -6.37 -3.19
C ILE A 61 4.02 -7.49 -3.11
N ARG A 62 5.12 -7.27 -2.40
CA ARG A 62 6.19 -8.27 -2.21
C ARG A 62 5.79 -9.39 -1.24
N GLU A 63 4.83 -9.11 -0.37
CA GLU A 63 4.34 -10.06 0.65
C GLU A 63 2.90 -10.54 0.36
N ARG A 64 2.37 -10.24 -0.84
CA ARG A 64 0.97 -10.46 -1.21
C ARG A 64 0.48 -11.89 -0.99
N GLU A 65 1.31 -12.88 -1.31
CA GLU A 65 0.90 -14.28 -1.21
C GLU A 65 0.54 -14.67 0.23
N LYS A 66 1.36 -14.28 1.21
CA LYS A 66 1.13 -14.53 2.63
C LYS A 66 -0.13 -13.83 3.16
N ILE A 67 -0.42 -12.62 2.62
CA ILE A 67 -1.56 -11.83 3.03
C ILE A 67 -2.83 -12.39 2.38
N PHE A 68 -2.78 -12.72 1.09
CA PHE A 68 -3.91 -13.29 0.35
C PHE A 68 -4.35 -14.64 0.88
N GLU A 69 -3.42 -15.48 1.35
CA GLU A 69 -3.73 -16.75 1.99
C GLU A 69 -4.70 -16.59 3.18
N LYS A 70 -4.55 -15.51 3.95
CA LYS A 70 -5.38 -15.22 5.13
C LYS A 70 -6.67 -14.45 4.80
N LEU A 71 -6.69 -13.72 3.72
CA LEU A 71 -7.76 -12.81 3.32
C LEU A 71 -8.48 -13.24 2.04
N GLN A 72 -8.51 -14.55 1.77
CA GLN A 72 -9.24 -15.13 0.65
C GLN A 72 -10.72 -14.69 0.68
N GLY A 73 -11.27 -14.35 -0.49
CA GLY A 73 -12.65 -13.87 -0.62
C GLY A 73 -12.84 -12.38 -0.32
N CYS A 74 -11.76 -11.65 0.01
CA CYS A 74 -11.79 -10.18 0.16
C CYS A 74 -11.03 -9.45 -0.96
N ILE A 75 -10.48 -10.18 -1.94
CA ILE A 75 -9.69 -9.59 -3.03
C ILE A 75 -10.67 -9.01 -4.06
N ASN A 76 -10.58 -7.69 -4.27
CA ASN A 76 -11.49 -6.92 -5.12
C ASN A 76 -13.00 -7.01 -4.76
N GLU A 77 -13.36 -7.74 -3.72
CA GLU A 77 -14.75 -7.90 -3.26
C GLU A 77 -14.89 -7.49 -1.80
N TYR A 78 -15.98 -6.79 -1.49
CA TYR A 78 -16.32 -6.47 -0.11
C TYR A 78 -16.86 -7.70 0.62
N LYS A 79 -16.29 -7.98 1.80
CA LYS A 79 -16.83 -8.89 2.78
C LYS A 79 -16.97 -8.16 4.12
N ASN A 80 -18.21 -7.98 4.58
CA ASN A 80 -18.49 -7.24 5.81
C ASN A 80 -17.76 -5.89 5.87
N HIS A 81 -17.90 -5.07 4.84
CA HIS A 81 -17.24 -3.77 4.71
C HIS A 81 -15.71 -3.79 4.56
N PHE A 82 -15.08 -4.95 4.41
CA PHE A 82 -13.64 -5.07 4.19
C PHE A 82 -13.33 -5.56 2.78
N LYS A 83 -12.32 -4.95 2.14
CA LYS A 83 -11.83 -5.37 0.82
C LYS A 83 -10.33 -5.11 0.69
N ILE A 84 -9.61 -6.01 0.02
CA ILE A 84 -8.30 -5.70 -0.55
C ILE A 84 -8.55 -5.01 -1.89
N GLY A 85 -8.22 -3.73 -1.98
CA GLY A 85 -8.44 -2.89 -3.17
C GLY A 85 -7.26 -2.83 -4.11
N GLY A 86 -6.08 -3.28 -3.67
CA GLY A 86 -4.88 -3.21 -4.49
C GLY A 86 -3.60 -3.49 -3.73
N PHE A 87 -2.51 -3.13 -4.39
CA PHE A 87 -1.15 -3.28 -3.90
C PHE A 87 -0.55 -1.94 -3.48
N LYS A 88 0.43 -2.01 -2.60
CA LYS A 88 1.27 -0.88 -2.19
C LYS A 88 2.73 -1.21 -2.37
N THR A 89 3.46 -0.24 -2.86
CA THR A 89 4.93 -0.23 -2.86
C THR A 89 5.44 1.16 -2.50
N PHE A 90 6.74 1.31 -2.27
CA PHE A 90 7.39 2.60 -2.10
C PHE A 90 8.75 2.58 -2.80
N LEU A 91 9.10 3.70 -3.41
CA LEU A 91 10.30 3.82 -4.24
C LEU A 91 11.40 4.60 -3.57
N ASP A 92 11.08 5.47 -2.61
CA ASP A 92 12.05 6.31 -1.93
C ASP A 92 11.62 6.67 -0.50
N GLY A 93 12.45 7.43 0.17
CA GLY A 93 12.21 7.95 1.51
C GLY A 93 11.73 9.40 1.52
N SER A 94 12.05 10.14 2.59
CA SER A 94 11.56 11.50 2.81
C SER A 94 12.58 12.58 2.43
N PRO A 95 12.14 13.76 1.92
CA PRO A 95 13.03 14.90 1.67
C PRO A 95 13.72 15.40 2.94
N GLN A 96 13.02 15.40 4.07
CA GLN A 96 13.54 15.82 5.36
C GLN A 96 14.69 14.94 5.84
N GLY A 97 14.62 13.63 5.55
CA GLY A 97 15.69 12.67 5.82
C GLY A 97 16.74 12.58 4.72
N ARG A 98 16.62 13.40 3.65
CA ARG A 98 17.48 13.37 2.45
C ARG A 98 17.54 11.98 1.81
N THR A 99 16.41 11.28 1.82
CA THR A 99 16.26 9.93 1.25
C THR A 99 15.22 9.88 0.12
N ALA A 100 14.57 10.99 -0.21
CA ALA A 100 13.78 11.11 -1.41
C ALA A 100 14.69 11.13 -2.64
N TYR A 101 14.42 10.28 -3.64
CA TYR A 101 15.24 10.15 -4.83
C TYR A 101 14.95 11.31 -5.81
N MET A 102 15.92 12.21 -5.97
CA MET A 102 15.81 13.47 -6.69
C MET A 102 16.58 13.45 -8.02
N ARG A 103 16.12 14.26 -8.99
CA ARG A 103 16.86 14.49 -10.24
C ARG A 103 18.05 15.42 -10.07
N THR A 104 17.98 16.30 -9.08
CA THR A 104 19.04 17.26 -8.75
C THR A 104 19.62 16.97 -7.38
N ASP A 105 20.83 17.45 -7.15
CA ASP A 105 21.52 17.27 -5.89
C ASP A 105 20.77 17.97 -4.74
N TYR A 106 20.85 17.39 -3.55
CA TYR A 106 20.39 18.06 -2.35
C TYR A 106 21.21 19.32 -2.07
N GLN A 107 20.54 20.35 -1.63
CA GLN A 107 21.21 21.63 -1.32
C GLN A 107 22.34 21.42 -0.31
N GLY A 108 23.56 21.82 -0.70
CA GLY A 108 24.76 21.67 0.10
C GLY A 108 25.42 20.29 0.06
N GLU A 109 24.96 19.38 -0.80
CA GLU A 109 25.51 18.02 -0.97
C GLU A 109 25.75 17.70 -2.44
N GLU A 110 26.85 18.22 -2.99
CA GLU A 110 27.19 18.01 -4.40
C GLU A 110 27.34 16.50 -4.72
N GLY A 111 26.69 16.05 -5.79
CA GLY A 111 26.68 14.67 -6.24
C GLY A 111 25.72 13.75 -5.48
N TYR A 112 24.99 14.25 -4.45
CA TYR A 112 24.07 13.44 -3.68
C TYR A 112 22.61 13.73 -4.00
N ARG A 113 21.88 12.70 -4.46
CA ARG A 113 20.46 12.75 -4.89
C ARG A 113 19.60 11.70 -4.22
N ALA A 114 20.12 11.02 -3.20
CA ALA A 114 19.61 9.76 -2.69
C ALA A 114 19.57 8.67 -3.81
N TYR A 115 18.76 7.64 -3.61
CA TYR A 115 18.69 6.49 -4.51
C TYR A 115 17.30 5.82 -4.39
N PRO A 116 16.84 5.10 -5.43
CA PRO A 116 15.60 4.36 -5.36
C PRO A 116 15.75 3.13 -4.45
N VAL A 117 14.67 2.72 -3.80
CA VAL A 117 14.62 1.53 -2.92
C VAL A 117 14.80 0.24 -3.70
N MET A 118 14.45 0.23 -4.99
CA MET A 118 14.55 -0.93 -5.87
C MET A 118 14.99 -0.55 -7.27
N SER A 119 15.49 -1.50 -8.03
CA SER A 119 15.87 -1.31 -9.43
C SER A 119 14.63 -1.07 -10.31
N GLY A 120 14.84 -0.52 -11.51
CA GLY A 120 13.77 -0.38 -12.51
C GLY A 120 13.19 -1.74 -12.92
N GLU A 121 14.03 -2.75 -13.13
CA GLU A 121 13.61 -4.10 -13.52
C GLU A 121 12.75 -4.77 -12.43
N GLU A 122 13.15 -4.64 -11.15
CA GLU A 122 12.35 -5.13 -10.04
C GLU A 122 10.98 -4.44 -9.97
N LEU A 123 10.96 -3.12 -10.10
CA LEU A 123 9.72 -2.33 -10.10
C LEU A 123 8.79 -2.72 -11.27
N GLU A 124 9.35 -2.88 -12.47
CA GLU A 124 8.61 -3.32 -13.66
C GLU A 124 7.93 -4.67 -13.42
N GLY A 125 8.67 -5.65 -12.86
CA GLY A 125 8.11 -6.94 -12.50
C GLY A 125 6.95 -6.86 -11.49
N LEU A 126 7.05 -5.99 -10.49
CA LEU A 126 5.96 -5.75 -9.53
C LEU A 126 4.73 -5.12 -10.21
N ILE A 127 4.93 -4.16 -11.10
CA ILE A 127 3.84 -3.53 -11.85
C ILE A 127 3.17 -4.56 -12.77
N GLU A 128 3.95 -5.42 -13.46
CA GLU A 128 3.38 -6.49 -14.27
C GLU A 128 2.50 -7.45 -13.46
N ILE A 129 2.88 -7.78 -12.22
CA ILE A 129 2.06 -8.58 -11.31
C ILE A 129 0.72 -7.88 -11.07
N ALA A 130 0.74 -6.61 -10.72
CA ALA A 130 -0.48 -5.85 -10.46
C ALA A 130 -1.41 -5.80 -11.69
N LEU A 131 -0.85 -5.56 -12.87
CA LEU A 131 -1.60 -5.55 -14.13
C LEU A 131 -2.19 -6.92 -14.47
N LYS A 132 -1.41 -8.02 -14.33
CA LYS A 132 -1.87 -9.39 -14.58
C LYS A 132 -2.98 -9.82 -13.62
N GLU A 133 -2.93 -9.38 -12.38
CA GLU A 133 -3.93 -9.67 -11.35
C GLU A 133 -5.13 -8.70 -11.40
N ASN A 134 -5.13 -7.74 -12.32
CA ASN A 134 -6.13 -6.67 -12.44
C ASN A 134 -6.36 -5.94 -11.11
N MET A 135 -5.26 -5.60 -10.44
CA MET A 135 -5.23 -4.93 -9.14
C MET A 135 -4.60 -3.55 -9.27
N GLN A 136 -5.19 -2.56 -8.62
CA GLN A 136 -4.59 -1.25 -8.51
C GLN A 136 -3.26 -1.32 -7.76
N ILE A 137 -2.26 -0.53 -8.16
CA ILE A 137 -1.00 -0.38 -7.42
C ILE A 137 -0.78 1.07 -7.01
N LEU A 138 -0.60 1.30 -5.71
CA LEU A 138 -0.24 2.59 -5.14
C LEU A 138 1.26 2.62 -4.87
N ALA A 139 1.96 3.59 -5.45
CA ALA A 139 3.38 3.80 -5.22
C ALA A 139 3.62 5.06 -4.39
N HIS A 140 4.42 4.94 -3.33
CA HIS A 140 4.93 6.09 -2.62
C HIS A 140 6.18 6.61 -3.34
N CYS A 141 6.13 7.86 -3.79
CA CYS A 141 7.22 8.55 -4.46
C CYS A 141 7.25 10.00 -3.97
N ASN A 142 8.27 10.39 -3.22
CA ASN A 142 8.48 11.75 -2.77
C ASN A 142 9.37 12.54 -3.73
N GLY A 143 10.43 11.91 -4.26
CA GLY A 143 11.34 12.53 -5.20
C GLY A 143 10.82 12.49 -6.64
N ASP A 144 11.16 13.52 -7.39
CA ASP A 144 10.80 13.64 -8.81
C ASP A 144 11.49 12.58 -9.70
N ALA A 145 12.67 12.08 -9.29
CA ALA A 145 13.31 10.95 -9.96
C ALA A 145 12.59 9.62 -9.65
N ALA A 146 12.07 9.44 -8.43
CA ALA A 146 11.27 8.28 -8.06
C ALA A 146 9.95 8.22 -8.86
N VAL A 147 9.26 9.36 -9.00
CA VAL A 147 8.07 9.48 -9.84
C VAL A 147 8.39 9.14 -11.30
N ALA A 148 9.49 9.67 -11.83
CA ALA A 148 9.91 9.40 -13.21
C ALA A 148 10.21 7.90 -13.42
N GLN A 149 10.91 7.26 -12.48
CA GLN A 149 11.18 5.83 -12.50
C GLN A 149 9.87 5.02 -12.53
N TYR A 150 8.91 5.37 -11.67
CA TYR A 150 7.62 4.67 -11.64
C TYR A 150 6.91 4.75 -12.98
N LEU A 151 6.76 5.96 -13.54
CA LEU A 151 6.06 6.17 -14.80
C LEU A 151 6.74 5.46 -15.98
N GLU A 152 8.07 5.46 -16.00
CA GLU A 152 8.85 4.75 -17.02
C GLU A 152 8.61 3.24 -16.96
N GLN A 153 8.72 2.64 -15.77
CA GLN A 153 8.52 1.20 -15.62
C GLN A 153 7.06 0.80 -15.80
N TYR A 154 6.11 1.64 -15.40
CA TYR A 154 4.69 1.40 -15.67
C TYR A 154 4.40 1.33 -17.17
N LYS A 155 4.96 2.28 -17.94
CA LYS A 155 4.84 2.25 -19.41
C LYS A 155 5.42 0.98 -20.01
N LYS A 156 6.62 0.56 -19.61
CA LYS A 156 7.27 -0.66 -20.09
C LYS A 156 6.42 -1.90 -19.76
N ALA A 157 5.95 -2.01 -18.53
CA ALA A 157 5.10 -3.12 -18.10
C ALA A 157 3.82 -3.23 -18.93
N LYS A 158 3.16 -2.10 -19.24
CA LYS A 158 1.99 -2.08 -20.15
C LYS A 158 2.34 -2.54 -21.56
N GLU A 159 3.45 -2.05 -22.11
CA GLU A 159 3.93 -2.44 -23.45
C GLU A 159 4.24 -3.94 -23.52
N ASN A 160 4.94 -4.49 -22.50
CA ASN A 160 5.27 -5.92 -22.43
C ASN A 160 4.03 -6.82 -22.37
N LEU A 161 3.01 -6.40 -21.65
CA LEU A 161 1.78 -7.17 -21.50
C LEU A 161 0.76 -6.93 -22.62
N ASN A 162 1.03 -5.97 -23.49
CA ASN A 162 0.12 -5.54 -24.56
C ASN A 162 -1.31 -5.29 -24.02
N THR A 163 -1.41 -4.58 -22.87
CA THR A 163 -2.66 -4.31 -22.18
C THR A 163 -3.00 -2.82 -22.21
N ASP A 164 -4.28 -2.52 -22.43
CA ASP A 164 -4.84 -1.17 -22.36
C ASP A 164 -5.44 -0.85 -20.98
N ASN A 165 -5.36 -1.78 -20.03
CA ASN A 165 -5.86 -1.57 -18.65
C ASN A 165 -5.05 -0.45 -17.97
N ASP A 166 -5.75 0.48 -17.34
CA ASP A 166 -5.19 1.58 -16.55
C ASP A 166 -5.22 1.26 -15.06
#